data_19f5aab9be82b2631c96b52ec8cff1b6
#
_entry.id   19f5aab9be82b2631c96b52ec8cff1b6
#
_cell.length_a   1.000
_cell.length_b   1.000
_cell.length_c   1.000
_cell.angle_alpha   90.00
_cell.angle_beta   90.00
_cell.angle_gamma   90.00
#
_symmetry.space_group_name_H-M   'P 1'
#
loop_
_entity.id
_entity.type
_entity.pdbx_description
1 polymer ?
#
loop_
_entity_poly.entity_id
_entity_poly.type
_entity_poly.pdbx_seq_one_letter_code
_entity_poly.pdbx_strand_id
1 'polypeptide(L)'
;MELSSEELMDRLSCLERRQARLQRSNRRLGSVTGAMLLLTGAVILMGLTGKQPQTIEAEQFVLRDTEGTVRGALGITPDGAVGLNLADTTGHTRITLDLAANGSPGLDFYDPQGKPRATFALGPTGTPGLGLYDASDKLRTSLDVPAPNTPGLAFYHEDGKPAWGAP
;
A
#
# COMPACT_ATOMS: atom_id res chain seq x y z
N MET A 1 58.12 -57.02 37.67
CA MET A 1 58.65 -56.78 36.31
C MET A 1 58.77 -55.29 36.18
N GLU A 2 59.85 -54.67 36.50
CA GLU A 2 60.12 -53.26 36.45
C GLU A 2 60.46 -52.89 34.98
N LEU A 3 59.72 -51.94 34.41
CA LEU A 3 60.07 -51.46 33.10
C LEU A 3 61.38 -50.70 33.11
N SER A 4 62.27 -51.01 32.18
CA SER A 4 63.55 -50.32 32.02
C SER A 4 63.31 -48.81 31.76
N SER A 5 64.25 -47.99 32.29
CA SER A 5 64.13 -46.50 32.09
C SER A 5 64.13 -46.11 30.63
N GLU A 6 64.69 -46.84 29.71
CA GLU A 6 64.64 -46.64 28.26
C GLU A 6 63.20 -46.87 27.67
N GLU A 7 62.57 -47.94 28.18
CA GLU A 7 61.18 -48.26 27.71
C GLU A 7 60.17 -47.24 28.19
N LEU A 8 60.36 -46.61 29.35
CA LEU A 8 59.56 -45.49 29.87
C LEU A 8 59.83 -44.25 29.08
N MET A 9 61.03 -43.93 28.72
CA MET A 9 61.35 -42.75 27.87
C MET A 9 60.75 -42.86 26.45
N ASP A 10 60.77 -44.06 25.92
CA ASP A 10 60.20 -44.28 24.57
C ASP A 10 58.68 -44.19 24.55
N ARG A 11 58.00 -44.65 25.57
CA ARG A 11 56.57 -44.48 25.77
C ARG A 11 56.19 -43.01 25.97
N LEU A 12 56.97 -42.27 26.78
CA LEU A 12 56.75 -40.82 26.97
C LEU A 12 56.89 -40.04 25.65
N SER A 13 57.96 -40.31 24.90
CA SER A 13 58.16 -39.66 23.60
C SER A 13 57.06 -39.97 22.56
N CYS A 14 56.51 -41.18 22.63
CA CYS A 14 55.37 -41.59 21.79
C CYS A 14 54.08 -40.88 22.18
N LEU A 15 53.81 -40.72 23.48
CA LEU A 15 52.67 -40.01 24.03
C LEU A 15 52.72 -38.50 23.73
N GLU A 16 53.87 -37.86 23.85
CA GLU A 16 54.07 -36.44 23.50
C GLU A 16 53.87 -36.20 22.03
N ARG A 17 54.36 -37.07 21.17
CA ARG A 17 54.11 -36.98 19.72
C ARG A 17 52.61 -37.13 19.38
N ARG A 18 51.91 -38.00 20.07
CA ARG A 18 50.48 -38.24 19.92
C ARG A 18 49.66 -37.01 20.39
N GLN A 19 50.05 -36.44 21.53
CA GLN A 19 49.43 -35.25 22.10
C GLN A 19 49.65 -34.01 21.20
N ALA A 20 50.86 -33.83 20.68
CA ALA A 20 51.14 -32.74 19.73
C ALA A 20 50.35 -32.86 18.42
N ARG A 21 50.12 -34.10 17.96
CA ARG A 21 49.30 -34.37 16.76
C ARG A 21 47.83 -34.04 17.00
N LEU A 22 47.28 -34.42 18.15
CA LEU A 22 45.90 -34.12 18.55
C LEU A 22 45.68 -32.61 18.77
N GLN A 23 46.62 -31.91 19.36
CA GLN A 23 46.53 -30.45 19.54
C GLN A 23 46.56 -29.70 18.21
N ARG A 24 47.35 -30.13 17.23
CA ARG A 24 47.35 -29.54 15.88
C ARG A 24 46.06 -29.81 15.13
N SER A 25 45.46 -30.99 15.28
CA SER A 25 44.16 -31.34 14.71
C SER A 25 43.04 -30.51 15.32
N ASN A 26 42.96 -30.38 16.64
CA ASN A 26 41.97 -29.58 17.35
C ASN A 26 42.06 -28.09 17.03
N ARG A 27 43.29 -27.53 16.87
CA ARG A 27 43.44 -26.14 16.43
C ARG A 27 42.88 -25.91 15.01
N ARG A 28 43.08 -26.86 14.08
CA ARG A 28 42.53 -26.76 12.71
C ARG A 28 41.01 -26.94 12.70
N LEU A 29 40.47 -27.86 13.50
CA LEU A 29 39.01 -27.99 13.63
C LEU A 29 38.38 -26.72 14.25
N GLY A 30 38.99 -26.16 15.30
CA GLY A 30 38.48 -24.94 15.93
C GLY A 30 38.47 -23.70 15.00
N SER A 31 39.48 -23.60 14.10
CA SER A 31 39.51 -22.52 13.12
C SER A 31 38.48 -22.68 12.01
N VAL A 32 38.19 -23.91 11.57
CA VAL A 32 37.18 -24.21 10.54
C VAL A 32 35.76 -23.99 11.08
N THR A 33 35.48 -24.45 12.31
CA THR A 33 34.17 -24.23 12.94
C THR A 33 33.93 -22.75 13.27
N GLY A 34 34.95 -22.02 13.70
CA GLY A 34 34.88 -20.58 13.92
C GLY A 34 34.59 -19.80 12.64
N ALA A 35 35.27 -20.12 11.54
CA ALA A 35 35.03 -19.51 10.23
C ALA A 35 33.62 -19.81 9.69
N MET A 36 33.13 -21.04 9.90
CA MET A 36 31.80 -21.44 9.46
C MET A 36 30.69 -20.73 10.25
N LEU A 37 30.85 -20.53 11.55
CA LEU A 37 29.94 -19.75 12.41
C LEU A 37 29.92 -18.28 12.03
N LEU A 38 31.08 -17.69 11.66
CA LEU A 38 31.11 -16.30 11.17
C LEU A 38 30.44 -16.12 9.81
N LEU A 39 30.61 -17.09 8.90
CA LEU A 39 29.95 -17.07 7.60
C LEU A 39 28.43 -17.22 7.72
N THR A 40 27.94 -18.13 8.55
CA THR A 40 26.51 -18.30 8.81
C THR A 40 25.92 -17.07 9.50
N GLY A 41 26.61 -16.46 10.44
CA GLY A 41 26.22 -15.21 11.08
C GLY A 41 26.13 -14.05 10.08
N ALA A 42 27.09 -13.93 9.17
CA ALA A 42 27.09 -12.89 8.13
C ALA A 42 25.93 -13.06 7.12
N VAL A 43 25.60 -14.30 6.73
CA VAL A 43 24.48 -14.60 5.83
C VAL A 43 23.14 -14.28 6.50
N ILE A 44 22.98 -14.57 7.79
CA ILE A 44 21.78 -14.24 8.55
C ILE A 44 21.63 -12.71 8.67
N LEU A 45 22.71 -11.99 8.97
CA LEU A 45 22.68 -10.52 9.05
C LEU A 45 22.37 -9.87 7.69
N MET A 46 22.89 -10.39 6.57
CA MET A 46 22.56 -9.89 5.23
C MET A 46 21.11 -10.18 4.83
N GLY A 47 20.52 -11.28 5.30
CA GLY A 47 19.11 -11.59 5.07
C GLY A 47 18.13 -10.66 5.81
N LEU A 48 18.57 -10.03 6.91
CA LEU A 48 17.76 -9.12 7.72
C LEU A 48 17.76 -7.66 7.21
N THR A 49 18.62 -7.31 6.25
CA THR A 49 18.73 -5.94 5.72
C THR A 49 17.94 -5.71 4.42
N GLY A 50 17.24 -6.70 3.90
CA GLY A 50 16.31 -6.54 2.79
C GLY A 50 15.16 -5.62 3.21
N LYS A 51 15.12 -4.35 2.73
CA LYS A 51 13.91 -3.53 2.80
C LYS A 51 12.81 -4.29 2.06
N GLN A 52 11.95 -4.96 2.80
CA GLN A 52 10.71 -5.49 2.25
C GLN A 52 9.88 -4.29 1.76
N PRO A 53 9.33 -4.33 0.56
CA PRO A 53 8.37 -3.32 0.15
C PRO A 53 7.25 -3.32 1.20
N GLN A 54 7.04 -2.17 1.85
CA GLN A 54 5.96 -2.02 2.82
C GLN A 54 4.66 -1.84 2.04
N THR A 55 4.00 -2.93 1.73
CA THR A 55 2.66 -2.93 1.16
C THR A 55 1.67 -3.19 2.30
N ILE A 56 0.62 -2.37 2.37
CA ILE A 56 -0.50 -2.60 3.27
C ILE A 56 -1.66 -3.07 2.41
N GLU A 57 -2.09 -4.31 2.62
CA GLU A 57 -3.27 -4.88 1.97
C GLU A 57 -4.44 -4.82 2.96
N ALA A 58 -5.55 -4.20 2.55
CA ALA A 58 -6.74 -4.08 3.34
C ALA A 58 -7.99 -4.00 2.44
N GLU A 59 -9.11 -4.50 2.91
CA GLU A 59 -10.39 -4.37 2.23
C GLU A 59 -10.93 -2.93 2.34
N GLN A 60 -10.60 -2.25 3.45
CA GLN A 60 -11.03 -0.88 3.72
C GLN A 60 -10.04 -0.17 4.65
N PHE A 61 -9.79 1.11 4.38
CA PHE A 61 -9.14 2.05 5.28
C PHE A 61 -10.17 3.04 5.79
N VAL A 62 -10.27 3.20 7.11
CA VAL A 62 -11.21 4.13 7.74
C VAL A 62 -10.45 5.12 8.60
N LEU A 63 -10.64 6.41 8.31
CA LEU A 63 -10.14 7.51 9.12
C LEU A 63 -11.25 7.98 10.07
N ARG A 64 -10.94 8.02 11.37
CA ARG A 64 -11.82 8.54 12.42
C ARG A 64 -11.17 9.71 13.13
N ASP A 65 -11.98 10.66 13.57
CA ASP A 65 -11.53 11.71 14.46
C ASP A 65 -11.47 11.25 15.93
N THR A 66 -11.09 12.14 16.82
CA THR A 66 -10.96 11.86 18.26
C THR A 66 -12.29 11.51 18.94
N GLU A 67 -13.41 11.87 18.33
CA GLU A 67 -14.77 11.57 18.79
C GLU A 67 -15.31 10.26 18.24
N GLY A 68 -14.54 9.60 17.35
CA GLY A 68 -14.91 8.34 16.72
C GLY A 68 -15.73 8.49 15.43
N THR A 69 -16.02 9.73 15.00
CA THR A 69 -16.74 9.99 13.74
C THR A 69 -15.90 9.58 12.55
N VAL A 70 -16.50 8.90 11.57
CA VAL A 70 -15.81 8.57 10.31
C VAL A 70 -15.64 9.83 9.49
N ARG A 71 -14.38 10.19 9.22
CA ARG A 71 -13.99 11.38 8.45
C ARG A 71 -13.49 11.06 7.05
N GLY A 72 -13.13 9.80 6.83
CA GLY A 72 -12.71 9.30 5.53
C GLY A 72 -12.79 7.80 5.47
N ALA A 73 -13.07 7.27 4.28
CA ALA A 73 -13.03 5.84 4.01
C ALA A 73 -12.57 5.61 2.57
N LEU A 74 -11.60 4.72 2.41
CA LEU A 74 -11.19 4.17 1.11
C LEU A 74 -11.51 2.69 1.12
N GLY A 75 -12.27 2.19 0.16
CA GLY A 75 -12.66 0.78 0.15
C GLY A 75 -13.42 0.39 -1.11
N ILE A 76 -13.87 -0.87 -1.11
CA ILE A 76 -14.70 -1.44 -2.16
C ILE A 76 -16.10 -1.65 -1.57
N THR A 77 -17.10 -1.14 -2.24
CA THR A 77 -18.51 -1.33 -1.85
C THR A 77 -19.02 -2.70 -2.28
N PRO A 78 -20.11 -3.22 -1.67
CA PRO A 78 -20.66 -4.54 -2.01
C PRO A 78 -21.08 -4.70 -3.47
N ASP A 79 -21.41 -3.60 -4.16
CA ASP A 79 -21.74 -3.57 -5.60
C ASP A 79 -20.50 -3.46 -6.50
N GLY A 80 -19.28 -3.45 -5.91
CA GLY A 80 -18.01 -3.47 -6.63
C GLY A 80 -17.46 -2.08 -7.01
N ALA A 81 -18.07 -0.99 -6.56
CA ALA A 81 -17.48 0.35 -6.71
C ALA A 81 -16.28 0.51 -5.78
N VAL A 82 -15.22 1.16 -6.27
CA VAL A 82 -14.01 1.49 -5.49
C VAL A 82 -14.00 2.98 -5.25
N GLY A 83 -13.92 3.43 -3.99
CA GLY A 83 -14.03 4.86 -3.75
C GLY A 83 -13.39 5.34 -2.46
N LEU A 84 -13.02 6.63 -2.49
CA LEU A 84 -12.61 7.43 -1.35
C LEU A 84 -13.77 8.38 -1.01
N ASN A 85 -14.26 8.30 0.23
CA ASN A 85 -15.23 9.23 0.79
C ASN A 85 -14.55 10.12 1.83
N LEU A 86 -14.83 11.42 1.81
CA LEU A 86 -14.45 12.37 2.84
C LEU A 86 -15.71 12.99 3.45
N ALA A 87 -15.76 13.00 4.78
CA ALA A 87 -16.91 13.49 5.55
C ALA A 87 -16.53 14.71 6.41
N ASP A 88 -17.52 15.55 6.67
CA ASP A 88 -17.39 16.66 7.62
C ASP A 88 -17.40 16.18 9.09
N THR A 89 -17.30 17.10 10.03
CA THR A 89 -17.27 16.80 11.47
C THR A 89 -18.55 16.15 12.00
N THR A 90 -19.64 16.22 11.25
CA THR A 90 -20.92 15.60 11.60
C THR A 90 -21.12 14.24 10.94
N GLY A 91 -20.12 13.78 10.15
CA GLY A 91 -20.16 12.50 9.44
C GLY A 91 -20.89 12.54 8.09
N HIS A 92 -21.31 13.70 7.62
CA HIS A 92 -21.92 13.83 6.29
C HIS A 92 -20.85 13.82 5.21
N THR A 93 -21.01 12.96 4.20
CA THR A 93 -20.12 12.91 3.04
C THR A 93 -20.13 14.25 2.30
N ARG A 94 -18.95 14.78 2.03
CA ARG A 94 -18.76 16.06 1.34
C ARG A 94 -18.03 15.91 0.00
N ILE A 95 -17.23 14.87 -0.13
CA ILE A 95 -16.47 14.57 -1.35
C ILE A 95 -16.49 13.06 -1.57
N THR A 96 -16.74 12.62 -2.79
CA THR A 96 -16.45 11.26 -3.25
C THR A 96 -15.50 11.31 -4.44
N LEU A 97 -14.56 10.38 -4.47
CA LEU A 97 -13.75 10.05 -5.64
C LEU A 97 -13.89 8.55 -5.85
N ASP A 98 -14.51 8.13 -6.93
CA ASP A 98 -14.83 6.73 -7.10
C ASP A 98 -14.70 6.22 -8.55
N LEU A 99 -14.64 4.89 -8.64
CA LEU A 99 -14.94 4.14 -9.84
C LEU A 99 -16.25 3.40 -9.58
N ALA A 100 -17.31 3.81 -10.26
CA ALA A 100 -18.58 3.10 -10.21
C ALA A 100 -18.43 1.64 -10.65
N ALA A 101 -19.37 0.76 -10.31
CA ALA A 101 -19.32 -0.67 -10.66
C ALA A 101 -19.16 -0.95 -12.17
N ASN A 102 -19.58 -0.01 -13.02
CA ASN A 102 -19.38 -0.06 -14.47
C ASN A 102 -18.00 0.47 -14.94
N GLY A 103 -17.11 0.86 -14.00
CA GLY A 103 -15.78 1.41 -14.28
C GLY A 103 -15.75 2.90 -14.63
N SER A 104 -16.87 3.62 -14.55
CA SER A 104 -16.91 5.08 -14.79
C SER A 104 -16.30 5.82 -13.61
N PRO A 105 -15.25 6.66 -13.79
CA PRO A 105 -14.67 7.44 -12.71
C PRO A 105 -15.46 8.73 -12.47
N GLY A 106 -15.59 9.12 -11.20
CA GLY A 106 -16.28 10.33 -10.76
C GLY A 106 -15.59 11.01 -9.59
N LEU A 107 -15.76 12.32 -9.52
CA LEU A 107 -15.45 13.18 -8.38
C LEU A 107 -16.67 14.06 -8.11
N ASP A 108 -17.29 13.88 -6.95
CA ASP A 108 -18.49 14.59 -6.57
C ASP A 108 -18.29 15.41 -5.30
N PHE A 109 -18.94 16.56 -5.27
CA PHE A 109 -18.98 17.46 -4.12
C PHE A 109 -20.43 17.62 -3.66
N TYR A 110 -20.62 17.51 -2.33
CA TYR A 110 -21.94 17.55 -1.70
C TYR A 110 -22.06 18.73 -0.72
N ASP A 111 -23.26 19.28 -0.65
CA ASP A 111 -23.58 20.24 0.40
C ASP A 111 -23.83 19.56 1.77
N PRO A 112 -24.02 20.33 2.86
CA PRO A 112 -24.31 19.74 4.18
C PRO A 112 -25.59 18.89 4.25
N GLN A 113 -26.49 19.02 3.28
CA GLN A 113 -27.73 18.25 3.18
C GLN A 113 -27.56 16.97 2.35
N GLY A 114 -26.32 16.69 1.87
CA GLY A 114 -25.99 15.51 1.06
C GLY A 114 -26.43 15.63 -0.41
N LYS A 115 -26.72 16.84 -0.88
CA LYS A 115 -27.08 17.07 -2.27
C LYS A 115 -25.84 17.32 -3.12
N PRO A 116 -25.73 16.74 -4.32
CA PRO A 116 -24.63 17.02 -5.23
C PRO A 116 -24.66 18.50 -5.66
N ARG A 117 -23.50 19.14 -5.65
CA ARG A 117 -23.35 20.55 -6.04
C ARG A 117 -22.39 20.71 -7.21
N ALA A 118 -21.44 19.79 -7.35
CA ALA A 118 -20.57 19.71 -8.50
C ALA A 118 -20.18 18.25 -8.76
N THR A 119 -20.13 17.87 -10.02
CA THR A 119 -19.65 16.56 -10.46
C THR A 119 -18.64 16.74 -11.56
N PHE A 120 -17.57 15.94 -11.54
CA PHE A 120 -16.64 15.79 -12.66
C PHE A 120 -16.47 14.30 -12.92
N ALA A 121 -16.96 13.81 -14.04
CA ALA A 121 -17.03 12.38 -14.30
C ALA A 121 -16.79 12.04 -15.76
N LEU A 122 -16.44 10.79 -16.02
CA LEU A 122 -16.57 10.21 -17.36
C LEU A 122 -17.86 9.39 -17.41
N GLY A 123 -18.67 9.66 -18.40
CA GLY A 123 -19.83 8.82 -18.69
C GLY A 123 -19.46 7.41 -19.15
N PRO A 124 -20.43 6.49 -19.28
CA PRO A 124 -20.17 5.08 -19.65
C PRO A 124 -19.44 4.90 -20.98
N THR A 125 -19.52 5.88 -21.87
CA THR A 125 -18.84 5.92 -23.18
C THR A 125 -17.49 6.63 -23.14
N GLY A 126 -17.02 7.04 -21.95
CA GLY A 126 -15.78 7.81 -21.77
C GLY A 126 -15.93 9.32 -22.03
N THR A 127 -17.14 9.82 -22.21
CA THR A 127 -17.42 11.25 -22.40
C THR A 127 -17.15 12.02 -21.12
N PRO A 128 -16.18 12.97 -21.08
CA PRO A 128 -15.92 13.79 -19.90
C PRO A 128 -17.00 14.85 -19.72
N GLY A 129 -17.40 15.11 -18.48
CA GLY A 129 -18.38 16.13 -18.14
C GLY A 129 -18.14 16.72 -16.77
N LEU A 130 -18.38 18.05 -16.65
CA LEU A 130 -18.47 18.80 -15.41
C LEU A 130 -19.90 19.31 -15.30
N GLY A 131 -20.58 19.02 -14.21
CA GLY A 131 -21.89 19.52 -13.86
C GLY A 131 -21.87 20.39 -12.62
N LEU A 132 -22.57 21.52 -12.62
CA LEU A 132 -22.83 22.33 -11.43
C LEU A 132 -24.34 22.38 -11.18
N TYR A 133 -24.72 22.14 -9.92
CA TYR A 133 -26.11 21.98 -9.50
C TYR A 133 -26.54 23.05 -8.49
N ASP A 134 -27.79 23.47 -8.55
CA ASP A 134 -28.36 24.35 -7.55
C ASP A 134 -28.81 23.58 -6.28
N ALA A 135 -29.37 24.31 -5.30
CA ALA A 135 -29.85 23.72 -4.05
C ALA A 135 -31.06 22.78 -4.22
N SER A 136 -31.69 22.79 -5.38
CA SER A 136 -32.83 21.96 -5.76
C SER A 136 -32.46 20.76 -6.62
N ASP A 137 -31.16 20.39 -6.67
CA ASP A 137 -30.59 19.30 -7.50
C ASP A 137 -30.81 19.53 -9.01
N LYS A 138 -30.96 20.78 -9.45
CA LYS A 138 -31.10 21.10 -10.87
C LYS A 138 -29.73 21.42 -11.46
N LEU A 139 -29.39 20.77 -12.57
CA LEU A 139 -28.20 21.12 -13.36
C LEU A 139 -28.37 22.58 -13.86
N ARG A 140 -27.36 23.41 -13.56
CA ARG A 140 -27.34 24.83 -13.92
C ARG A 140 -26.21 25.16 -14.90
N THR A 141 -25.18 24.37 -14.91
CA THR A 141 -24.06 24.51 -15.85
C THR A 141 -23.52 23.15 -16.21
N SER A 142 -23.28 22.91 -17.48
CA SER A 142 -22.49 21.78 -17.95
C SER A 142 -21.33 22.23 -18.82
N LEU A 143 -20.18 21.54 -18.68
CA LEU A 143 -19.10 21.57 -19.63
C LEU A 143 -18.79 20.11 -19.98
N ASP A 144 -18.94 19.75 -21.23
CA ASP A 144 -18.75 18.38 -21.67
C ASP A 144 -18.14 18.28 -23.07
N VAL A 145 -17.69 17.09 -23.43
CA VAL A 145 -17.17 16.81 -24.78
C VAL A 145 -17.89 15.56 -25.30
N PRO A 146 -19.16 15.69 -25.71
CA PRO A 146 -19.90 14.56 -26.26
C PRO A 146 -19.32 14.09 -27.59
N ALA A 147 -19.69 12.88 -28.03
CA ALA A 147 -19.35 12.39 -29.35
C ALA A 147 -20.08 13.24 -30.42
N PRO A 148 -19.43 13.59 -31.55
CA PRO A 148 -18.12 13.23 -32.07
C PRO A 148 -16.95 14.16 -31.68
N ASN A 149 -16.82 14.57 -30.43
CA ASN A 149 -15.74 15.42 -29.88
C ASN A 149 -15.96 16.94 -30.07
N THR A 150 -17.17 17.38 -30.02
CA THR A 150 -17.47 18.82 -29.99
C THR A 150 -17.63 19.28 -28.55
N PRO A 151 -16.70 20.08 -27.98
CA PRO A 151 -16.86 20.59 -26.62
C PRO A 151 -18.06 21.52 -26.54
N GLY A 152 -18.79 21.42 -25.45
CA GLY A 152 -19.97 22.23 -25.20
C GLY A 152 -19.95 22.84 -23.80
N LEU A 153 -20.36 24.11 -23.69
CA LEU A 153 -20.66 24.76 -22.43
C LEU A 153 -22.11 25.21 -22.47
N ALA A 154 -22.91 24.83 -21.48
CA ALA A 154 -24.30 25.19 -21.40
C ALA A 154 -24.68 25.74 -20.01
N PHE A 155 -25.58 26.70 -19.99
CA PHE A 155 -26.27 27.20 -18.80
C PHE A 155 -27.75 26.88 -18.92
N TYR A 156 -28.40 26.58 -17.79
CA TYR A 156 -29.78 26.13 -17.74
C TYR A 156 -30.63 27.00 -16.81
N HIS A 157 -31.87 27.25 -17.22
CA HIS A 157 -32.91 27.82 -16.38
C HIS A 157 -33.38 26.84 -15.28
N GLU A 158 -34.17 27.30 -14.31
CA GLU A 158 -34.75 26.46 -13.27
C GLU A 158 -35.66 25.34 -13.81
N ASP A 159 -36.31 25.57 -14.94
CA ASP A 159 -37.15 24.58 -15.63
C ASP A 159 -36.34 23.54 -16.43
N GLY A 160 -35.00 23.62 -16.39
CA GLY A 160 -34.07 22.70 -17.08
C GLY A 160 -33.89 23.02 -18.57
N LYS A 161 -34.49 24.09 -19.09
CA LYS A 161 -34.25 24.49 -20.47
C LYS A 161 -32.93 25.23 -20.63
N PRO A 162 -32.21 25.04 -21.75
CA PRO A 162 -31.01 25.82 -22.02
C PRO A 162 -31.30 27.33 -21.99
N ALA A 163 -30.55 28.05 -21.17
CA ALA A 163 -30.53 29.51 -21.13
C ALA A 163 -29.53 30.06 -22.14
N TRP A 164 -28.40 29.38 -22.28
CA TRP A 164 -27.33 29.71 -23.20
C TRP A 164 -26.43 28.49 -23.39
N GLY A 165 -25.83 28.35 -24.55
CA GLY A 165 -24.84 27.33 -24.83
C GLY A 165 -23.98 27.73 -26.02
N ALA A 166 -22.75 27.20 -26.00
CA ALA A 166 -21.80 27.29 -27.09
C ALA A 166 -21.18 25.94 -27.36
N PRO A 167 -20.86 25.63 -28.63
CA PRO A 167 -20.05 24.46 -28.97
C PRO A 167 -18.62 24.65 -28.52
#